data_ddb942922e5b92b726b39028fc941748
#
_entry.id   ddb942922e5b92b726b39028fc941748
#
_cell.length_a   1.000
_cell.length_b   1.000
_cell.length_c   1.000
_cell.angle_alpha   90.00
_cell.angle_beta   90.00
_cell.angle_gamma   90.00
#
_symmetry.space_group_name_H-M   'P 1'
#
loop_
_entity.id
_entity.type
_entity.pdbx_description
1 polymer ?
#
loop_
_entity_poly.entity_id
_entity_poly.type
_entity_poly.pdbx_seq_one_letter_code
_entity_poly.pdbx_strand_id
1 'polypeptide(L)'
;MLYDKAKVDKMIQDQTIEIVPFAFMRGRTFPDAFVIVDECQNITHGQTEMILGRLGKGGKMVFCGDITQTDLKNKKDSGIGFFTRLEENIKGVKIITLKTNHRHEIVEPILHLYSEYRDWYL
;
A
#
# COMPACT_ATOMS: atom_id res chain seq x y z
N MET A 1 5.38 17.99 8.58
CA MET A 1 5.83 16.79 9.34
C MET A 1 5.46 16.97 10.80
N LEU A 2 4.79 15.98 11.39
CA LEU A 2 4.32 16.06 12.78
C LEU A 2 5.43 15.77 13.81
N TYR A 3 6.41 14.95 13.42
CA TYR A 3 7.50 14.55 14.29
C TYR A 3 8.84 14.70 13.58
N ASP A 4 9.89 15.02 14.33
CA ASP A 4 11.23 15.03 13.78
C ASP A 4 11.81 13.61 13.67
N LYS A 5 12.95 13.48 12.97
CA LYS A 5 13.60 12.19 12.73
C LYS A 5 14.00 11.50 14.03
N ALA A 6 14.54 12.24 14.99
CA ALA A 6 15.00 11.67 16.26
C ALA A 6 13.84 11.05 17.04
N LYS A 7 12.66 11.69 17.03
CA LYS A 7 11.47 11.16 17.69
C LYS A 7 10.97 9.89 17.00
N VAL A 8 10.93 9.89 15.67
CA VAL A 8 10.51 8.71 14.90
C VAL A 8 11.47 7.55 15.12
N ASP A 9 12.78 7.80 15.10
CA ASP A 9 13.78 6.76 15.35
C ASP A 9 13.61 6.15 16.75
N LYS A 10 13.28 6.96 17.75
CA LYS A 10 13.00 6.47 19.09
C LYS A 10 11.74 5.62 19.13
N MET A 11 10.69 6.03 18.42
CA MET A 11 9.44 5.26 18.35
C MET A 11 9.64 3.90 17.70
N ILE A 12 10.53 3.80 16.71
CA ILE A 12 10.92 2.52 16.11
C ILE A 12 11.72 1.70 17.11
N GLN A 13 12.67 2.31 17.81
CA GLN A 13 13.52 1.63 18.78
C GLN A 13 12.71 1.06 19.95
N ASP A 14 11.71 1.78 20.46
CA ASP A 14 10.87 1.31 21.57
C ASP A 14 9.65 0.51 21.11
N GLN A 15 9.55 0.24 19.82
CA GLN A 15 8.49 -0.56 19.19
C GLN A 15 7.08 0.06 19.23
N THR A 16 6.99 1.37 19.43
CA THR A 16 5.74 2.09 19.18
C THR A 16 5.39 2.04 17.69
N ILE A 17 6.42 2.12 16.85
CA ILE A 17 6.32 1.88 15.41
C ILE A 17 7.09 0.60 15.10
N GLU A 18 6.43 -0.36 14.48
CA GLU A 18 7.05 -1.61 14.04
C GLU A 18 7.08 -1.66 12.51
N ILE A 19 8.25 -1.91 11.94
CA ILE A 19 8.41 -2.15 10.51
C ILE A 19 8.45 -3.65 10.30
N VAL A 20 7.43 -4.19 9.62
CA VAL A 20 7.25 -5.64 9.44
C VAL A 20 7.46 -6.00 7.98
N PRO A 21 8.53 -6.72 7.64
CA PRO A 21 8.67 -7.29 6.30
C PRO A 21 7.52 -8.23 6.00
N PHE A 22 7.06 -8.24 4.76
CA PHE A 22 5.95 -9.08 4.32
C PHE A 22 6.13 -10.56 4.72
N ALA A 23 7.33 -11.08 4.59
CA ALA A 23 7.63 -12.48 4.90
C ALA A 23 7.35 -12.87 6.36
N PHE A 24 7.31 -11.91 7.27
CA PHE A 24 7.09 -12.16 8.70
C PHE A 24 5.66 -11.88 9.16
N MET A 25 4.74 -11.57 8.25
CA MET A 25 3.35 -11.27 8.61
C MET A 25 2.49 -12.51 8.80
N ARG A 26 2.81 -13.59 8.10
CA ARG A 26 2.01 -14.82 8.14
C ARG A 26 1.95 -15.38 9.56
N GLY A 27 0.74 -15.72 10.02
CA GLY A 27 0.53 -16.24 11.36
C GLY A 27 0.46 -15.19 12.47
N ARG A 28 0.65 -13.91 12.15
CA ARG A 28 0.51 -12.81 13.10
C ARG A 28 -0.86 -12.16 12.97
N THR A 29 -1.32 -11.54 14.06
CA THR A 29 -2.51 -10.68 14.08
C THR A 29 -2.12 -9.37 14.74
N PHE A 30 -2.65 -8.26 14.24
CA PHE A 30 -2.32 -6.92 14.73
C PHE A 30 -3.55 -6.29 15.38
N PRO A 31 -3.83 -6.61 16.68
CA PRO A 31 -4.95 -5.98 17.40
C PRO A 31 -4.58 -4.55 17.79
N ASP A 32 -5.58 -3.69 17.82
CA ASP A 32 -5.44 -2.29 18.25
C ASP A 32 -4.29 -1.55 17.57
N ALA A 33 -3.97 -1.95 16.34
CA ALA A 33 -2.88 -1.39 15.56
C ALA A 33 -3.43 -0.60 14.37
N PHE A 34 -2.69 0.43 13.99
CA PHE A 34 -2.90 1.14 12.72
C PHE A 34 -1.84 0.62 11.75
N VAL A 35 -2.26 -0.17 10.78
CA VAL A 35 -1.36 -0.81 9.82
C VAL A 35 -1.36 -0.04 8.51
N ILE A 36 -0.19 0.33 8.03
CA ILE A 36 -0.01 0.98 6.73
C ILE A 36 0.69 0.00 5.81
N VAL A 37 0.06 -0.31 4.68
CA VAL A 37 0.63 -1.14 3.63
C VAL A 37 0.99 -0.21 2.48
N ASP A 38 2.28 0.07 2.34
CA ASP A 38 2.77 0.97 1.32
C ASP A 38 3.10 0.23 0.03
N GLU A 39 3.06 0.94 -1.10
CA GLU A 39 3.31 0.37 -2.44
C GLU A 39 2.46 -0.88 -2.73
N CYS A 40 1.20 -0.85 -2.31
CA CYS A 40 0.33 -2.03 -2.34
C CYS A 40 -0.05 -2.49 -3.75
N GLN A 41 0.21 -1.69 -4.77
CA GLN A 41 0.00 -2.11 -6.16
C GLN A 41 0.93 -3.25 -6.57
N ASN A 42 2.02 -3.47 -5.84
CA ASN A 42 3.05 -4.48 -6.17
C ASN A 42 2.80 -5.84 -5.52
N ILE A 43 1.72 -5.99 -4.76
CA ILE A 43 1.38 -7.27 -4.13
C ILE A 43 0.25 -7.97 -4.87
N THR A 44 0.34 -9.30 -4.92
CA THR A 44 -0.65 -10.13 -5.61
C THR A 44 -1.96 -10.23 -4.84
N HIS A 45 -2.98 -10.82 -5.45
CA HIS A 45 -4.25 -11.09 -4.78
C HIS A 45 -4.07 -11.97 -3.53
N GLY A 46 -3.30 -13.05 -3.63
CA GLY A 46 -3.05 -13.93 -2.49
C GLY A 46 -2.31 -13.24 -1.35
N GLN A 47 -1.33 -12.42 -1.68
CA GLN A 47 -0.59 -11.64 -0.69
C GLN A 47 -1.47 -10.58 -0.02
N THR A 48 -2.33 -9.91 -0.78
CA THR A 48 -3.29 -8.92 -0.26
C THR A 48 -4.27 -9.58 0.69
N GLU A 49 -4.82 -10.72 0.31
CA GLU A 49 -5.73 -11.50 1.16
C GLU A 49 -5.06 -11.89 2.47
N MET A 50 -3.82 -12.35 2.40
CA MET A 50 -3.05 -12.71 3.59
C MET A 50 -2.87 -11.53 4.53
N ILE A 51 -2.52 -10.36 4.01
CA ILE A 51 -2.35 -9.14 4.81
C ILE A 51 -3.67 -8.73 5.45
N LEU A 52 -4.77 -8.70 4.68
CA LEU A 52 -6.09 -8.35 5.20
C LEU A 52 -6.51 -9.27 6.34
N GLY A 53 -6.16 -10.55 6.25
CA GLY A 53 -6.45 -11.52 7.28
C GLY A 53 -5.69 -11.30 8.59
N ARG A 54 -4.70 -10.42 8.62
CA ARG A 54 -3.94 -10.09 9.84
C ARG A 54 -4.56 -8.97 10.66
N LEU A 55 -5.63 -8.34 10.17
CA LEU A 55 -6.33 -7.29 10.89
C LEU A 55 -6.95 -7.86 12.18
N GLY A 56 -6.49 -7.36 13.31
CA GLY A 56 -6.99 -7.76 14.62
C GLY A 56 -8.10 -6.85 15.12
N LYS A 57 -8.73 -7.29 16.21
CA LYS A 57 -9.79 -6.50 16.85
C LYS A 57 -9.28 -5.10 17.22
N GLY A 58 -10.08 -4.08 16.90
CA GLY A 58 -9.71 -2.69 17.16
C GLY A 58 -8.69 -2.11 16.19
N GLY A 59 -8.19 -2.91 15.26
CA GLY A 59 -7.21 -2.45 14.29
C GLY A 59 -7.83 -1.75 13.09
N LYS A 60 -6.98 -1.01 12.38
CA LYS A 60 -7.31 -0.37 11.10
C LYS A 60 -6.17 -0.60 10.13
N MET A 61 -6.51 -0.74 8.86
CA MET A 61 -5.55 -0.95 7.80
C MET A 61 -5.75 0.10 6.70
N VAL A 62 -4.65 0.67 6.22
CA VAL A 62 -4.65 1.59 5.10
C VAL A 62 -3.70 1.05 4.05
N PHE A 63 -4.20 0.86 2.84
CA PHE A 63 -3.41 0.45 1.69
C PHE A 63 -3.14 1.68 0.84
N CYS A 64 -1.87 1.98 0.62
CA CYS A 64 -1.42 3.12 -0.18
C CYS A 64 -0.77 2.60 -1.46
N GLY A 65 -1.24 3.05 -2.61
CA GLY A 65 -0.67 2.61 -3.87
C GLY A 65 -1.30 3.26 -5.07
N ASP A 66 -0.73 2.95 -6.23
CA ASP A 66 -1.18 3.42 -7.53
C ASP A 66 -1.11 2.26 -8.53
N ILE A 67 -2.26 1.79 -8.99
CA ILE A 67 -2.34 0.65 -9.92
C ILE A 67 -1.57 0.91 -11.22
N THR A 68 -1.39 2.16 -11.61
CA THR A 68 -0.64 2.50 -12.83
C THR A 68 0.86 2.31 -12.69
N GLN A 69 1.37 2.17 -11.47
CA GLN A 69 2.81 2.06 -11.14
C GLN A 69 3.19 0.66 -10.66
N THR A 70 2.40 -0.36 -10.97
CA THR A 70 2.72 -1.72 -10.54
C THR A 70 3.95 -2.27 -11.24
N ASP A 71 4.81 -2.96 -10.49
CA ASP A 71 5.95 -3.71 -11.00
C ASP A 71 5.56 -5.12 -11.44
N LEU A 72 4.33 -5.55 -11.18
CA LEU A 72 3.84 -6.85 -11.60
C LEU A 72 3.69 -6.89 -13.12
N LYS A 73 3.99 -8.05 -13.71
CA LYS A 73 3.94 -8.25 -15.14
C LYS A 73 2.57 -7.91 -15.74
N ASN A 74 1.49 -8.28 -15.04
CA ASN A 74 0.13 -7.96 -15.43
C ASN A 74 -0.54 -7.13 -14.33
N LYS A 75 -1.14 -6.01 -14.67
CA LYS A 75 -1.86 -5.15 -13.72
C LYS A 75 -2.98 -5.88 -13.00
N LYS A 76 -3.66 -6.79 -13.70
CA LYS A 76 -4.75 -7.59 -13.12
C LYS A 76 -4.30 -8.53 -12.00
N ASP A 77 -3.01 -8.79 -11.87
CA ASP A 77 -2.45 -9.61 -10.80
C ASP A 77 -2.28 -8.82 -9.49
N SER A 78 -2.38 -7.50 -9.56
CA SER A 78 -2.33 -6.64 -8.38
C SER A 78 -3.60 -6.81 -7.53
N GLY A 79 -3.40 -7.09 -6.25
CA GLY A 79 -4.50 -7.32 -5.32
C GLY A 79 -5.42 -6.11 -5.13
N ILE A 80 -4.92 -4.89 -5.33
CA ILE A 80 -5.74 -3.69 -5.15
C ILE A 80 -6.84 -3.57 -6.20
N GLY A 81 -6.74 -4.27 -7.31
CA GLY A 81 -7.81 -4.32 -8.32
C GLY A 81 -9.10 -4.92 -7.79
N PHE A 82 -9.04 -5.71 -6.72
CA PHE A 82 -10.21 -6.32 -6.11
C PHE A 82 -10.88 -5.41 -5.06
N PHE A 83 -10.25 -4.29 -4.68
CA PHE A 83 -10.76 -3.43 -3.60
C PHE A 83 -12.11 -2.79 -3.94
N THR A 84 -12.42 -2.56 -5.21
CA THR A 84 -13.74 -2.09 -5.61
C THR A 84 -14.84 -3.07 -5.21
N ARG A 85 -14.58 -4.36 -5.37
CA ARG A 85 -15.49 -5.42 -4.92
C ARG A 85 -15.63 -5.47 -3.40
N LEU A 86 -14.54 -5.26 -2.69
CA LEU A 86 -14.58 -5.21 -1.23
C LEU A 86 -15.41 -4.02 -0.74
N GLU A 87 -15.23 -2.85 -1.33
CA GLU A 87 -16.01 -1.67 -0.97
C GLU A 87 -17.50 -1.88 -1.23
N GLU A 88 -17.87 -2.50 -2.34
CA GLU A 88 -19.26 -2.75 -2.71
C GLU A 88 -19.96 -3.73 -1.76
N ASN A 89 -19.22 -4.68 -1.18
CA ASN A 89 -19.80 -5.80 -0.44
C ASN A 89 -19.53 -5.76 1.06
N ILE A 90 -18.55 -4.99 1.52
CA ILE A 90 -18.13 -4.99 2.92
C ILE A 90 -18.27 -3.58 3.49
N LYS A 91 -19.18 -3.43 4.45
CA LYS A 91 -19.27 -2.20 5.23
C LYS A 91 -18.00 -2.06 6.07
N GLY A 92 -17.37 -0.92 6.02
CA GLY A 92 -16.10 -0.70 6.72
C GLY A 92 -14.90 -0.67 5.78
N VAL A 93 -15.10 -0.97 4.51
CA VAL A 93 -14.08 -0.80 3.46
C VAL A 93 -14.41 0.46 2.67
N LYS A 94 -13.43 1.34 2.49
CA LYS A 94 -13.57 2.59 1.75
C LYS A 94 -12.38 2.84 0.84
N ILE A 95 -12.64 3.22 -0.38
CA ILE A 95 -11.61 3.64 -1.35
C ILE A 95 -11.64 5.15 -1.45
N ILE A 96 -10.45 5.76 -1.32
CA ILE A 96 -10.27 7.20 -1.51
C ILE A 96 -9.30 7.39 -2.66
N THR A 97 -9.73 8.11 -3.68
CA THR A 97 -8.88 8.42 -4.84
C THR A 97 -8.36 9.83 -4.71
N LEU A 98 -7.03 9.97 -4.65
CA LEU A 98 -6.38 11.26 -4.61
C LEU A 98 -6.18 11.75 -6.05
N LYS A 99 -6.67 12.95 -6.34
CA LYS A 99 -6.64 13.53 -7.69
C LYS A 99 -5.63 14.66 -7.84
N THR A 100 -5.21 15.27 -6.72
CA THR A 100 -4.29 16.39 -6.73
C THR A 100 -2.85 15.88 -6.68
N ASN A 101 -2.05 16.32 -7.62
CA ASN A 101 -0.63 15.97 -7.70
C ASN A 101 0.20 17.22 -7.40
N HIS A 102 1.04 17.14 -6.36
CA HIS A 102 1.93 18.23 -5.96
C HIS A 102 3.35 18.06 -6.48
N ARG A 103 3.58 17.14 -7.40
CA ARG A 103 4.87 16.95 -8.04
C ARG A 103 5.17 18.11 -9.00
N HIS A 104 6.45 18.27 -9.32
CA HIS A 104 6.84 19.20 -10.37
C HIS A 104 6.11 18.87 -11.67
N GLU A 105 5.68 19.89 -12.41
CA GLU A 105 4.87 19.74 -13.63
C GLU A 105 5.50 18.84 -14.70
N ILE A 106 6.83 18.73 -14.73
CA ILE A 106 7.56 17.89 -15.70
C ILE A 106 7.48 16.40 -15.36
N VAL A 107 7.15 16.03 -14.11
CA VAL A 107 7.19 14.63 -13.65
C VAL A 107 6.12 13.78 -14.33
N GLU A 108 4.90 14.28 -14.44
CA GLU A 108 3.82 13.54 -15.09
C GLU A 108 4.12 13.17 -16.55
N PRO A 109 4.57 14.11 -17.40
CA PRO A 109 4.99 13.77 -18.78
C PRO A 109 6.11 12.75 -18.83
N ILE A 110 7.09 12.83 -17.92
CA ILE A 110 8.19 11.87 -17.85
C ILE A 110 7.65 10.46 -17.52
N LEU A 111 6.82 10.35 -16.50
CA LEU A 111 6.25 9.06 -16.08
C LEU A 111 5.36 8.46 -17.17
N HIS A 112 4.60 9.32 -17.86
CA HIS A 112 3.75 8.89 -18.97
C HIS A 112 4.61 8.31 -20.10
N LEU A 113 5.68 8.98 -20.47
CA LEU A 113 6.57 8.51 -21.52
C LEU A 113 7.24 7.17 -21.14
N TYR A 114 7.71 7.03 -19.92
CA TYR A 114 8.24 5.75 -19.43
C TYR A 114 7.20 4.63 -19.49
N SER A 115 5.96 4.94 -19.15
CA SER A 115 4.87 3.97 -19.21
C SER A 115 4.62 3.46 -20.64
N GLU A 116 4.65 4.37 -21.63
CA GLU A 116 4.46 4.00 -23.04
C GLU A 116 5.58 3.13 -23.58
N TYR A 117 6.81 3.34 -23.13
CA TYR A 117 8.00 2.66 -23.63
C TYR A 117 8.56 1.62 -22.65
N ARG A 118 7.76 1.18 -21.70
CA ARG A 118 8.22 0.24 -20.67
C ARG A 118 8.81 -1.04 -21.25
N ASP A 119 8.19 -1.59 -22.26
CA ASP A 119 8.67 -2.84 -22.90
C ASP A 119 9.97 -2.64 -23.66
N TRP A 120 10.33 -1.40 -23.96
CA TRP A 120 11.53 -1.09 -24.71
C TRP A 120 12.82 -1.28 -23.88
N TYR A 121 12.75 -1.07 -22.56
CA TYR A 121 13.91 -1.19 -21.69
C TYR A 121 13.82 -2.40 -20.71
N LEU A 122 12.71 -3.06 -20.67
CA LEU A 122 12.55 -4.32 -19.94
C LEU A 122 12.85 -5.49 -20.86
#